data_ceff0120bea66f65e48a72a72cc44cb1
#
_entry.id   ceff0120bea66f65e48a72a72cc44cb1
#
_cell.length_a   1.000
_cell.length_b   1.000
_cell.length_c   1.000
_cell.angle_alpha   90.00
_cell.angle_beta   90.00
_cell.angle_gamma   90.00
#
_symmetry.space_group_name_H-M   'P 1'
#
loop_
_entity.id
_entity.type
_entity.pdbx_description
1 polymer ?
#
loop_
_entity_poly.entity_id
_entity_poly.type
_entity_poly.pdbx_seq_one_letter_code
_entity_poly.pdbx_strand_id
1 'polypeptide(L)'
;MPCVPKTDETSMNQSLHVVCPHCDTVNRVPRAKLAAGGRCGACHQPLFEGRPVALDGARFARHLEQSDIPLLVDLWASWCGPCHAMAPAFERAARRLEPSIRLVKVNIDQAPALAEQFGVRSIPTIVLARRGREIDRIAGARSETDLVNWGLRQQATTASV
;
A
#
# COMPACT_ATOMS: atom_id res chain seq x y z
N MET A 1 -41.68 13.26 4.63
CA MET A 1 -40.90 12.50 3.66
C MET A 1 -39.53 12.25 4.27
N PRO A 2 -39.18 11.01 4.58
CA PRO A 2 -37.84 10.77 5.06
C PRO A 2 -36.85 11.07 3.93
N CYS A 3 -35.87 11.92 4.16
CA CYS A 3 -34.71 12.02 3.29
C CYS A 3 -33.99 10.68 3.31
N VAL A 4 -34.15 9.93 2.24
CA VAL A 4 -33.27 8.81 1.98
C VAL A 4 -31.88 9.44 1.77
N PRO A 5 -30.85 9.09 2.58
CA PRO A 5 -29.52 9.54 2.27
C PRO A 5 -29.20 9.03 0.87
N LYS A 6 -28.91 9.94 -0.03
CA LYS A 6 -28.36 9.59 -1.34
C LYS A 6 -27.07 8.83 -1.05
N THR A 7 -27.15 7.53 -1.10
CA THR A 7 -25.96 6.67 -1.12
C THR A 7 -25.09 7.20 -2.24
N ASP A 8 -23.95 7.56 -1.87
CA ASP A 8 -22.90 8.34 -2.44
C ASP A 8 -22.49 7.86 -3.85
N GLU A 9 -23.36 8.05 -4.85
CA GLU A 9 -23.02 7.85 -6.25
C GLU A 9 -21.81 8.71 -6.66
N THR A 10 -21.60 9.82 -5.96
CA THR A 10 -20.48 10.73 -6.17
C THR A 10 -19.15 10.06 -5.79
N SER A 11 -19.13 9.23 -4.75
CA SER A 11 -17.93 8.51 -4.32
C SER A 11 -17.52 7.43 -5.33
N MET A 12 -18.47 6.74 -5.91
CA MET A 12 -18.21 5.65 -6.89
C MET A 12 -17.71 6.18 -8.23
N ASN A 13 -18.03 7.42 -8.57
CA ASN A 13 -17.59 8.06 -9.82
C ASN A 13 -16.24 8.75 -9.69
N GLN A 14 -15.64 8.83 -8.49
CA GLN A 14 -14.32 9.39 -8.30
C GLN A 14 -13.25 8.50 -8.92
N SER A 15 -12.32 9.12 -9.63
CA SER A 15 -11.12 8.45 -10.11
C SER A 15 -10.03 8.49 -9.04
N LEU A 16 -9.34 7.38 -8.90
CA LEU A 16 -8.18 7.24 -8.03
C LEU A 16 -6.91 7.25 -8.86
N HIS A 17 -5.88 7.91 -8.36
CA HIS A 17 -4.54 7.81 -8.93
C HIS A 17 -3.88 6.52 -8.41
N VAL A 18 -3.51 5.66 -9.32
CA VAL A 18 -2.82 4.39 -9.04
C VAL A 18 -1.49 4.39 -9.79
N VAL A 19 -0.40 4.30 -9.04
CA VAL A 19 0.93 4.27 -9.64
C VAL A 19 1.24 2.84 -10.11
N CYS A 20 1.66 2.71 -11.36
CA CYS A 20 2.00 1.41 -11.93
C CYS A 20 3.21 0.81 -11.20
N PRO A 21 3.14 -0.46 -10.76
CA PRO A 21 4.26 -1.09 -10.07
C PRO A 21 5.44 -1.42 -11.01
N HIS A 22 5.24 -1.33 -12.31
CA HIS A 22 6.26 -1.68 -13.31
C HIS A 22 6.99 -0.45 -13.87
N CYS A 23 6.25 0.60 -14.27
CA CYS A 23 6.84 1.77 -14.93
C CYS A 23 6.65 3.09 -14.16
N ASP A 24 6.00 3.07 -13.01
CA ASP A 24 5.74 4.22 -12.13
C ASP A 24 4.87 5.33 -12.77
N THR A 25 4.19 5.04 -13.88
CA THR A 25 3.21 5.95 -14.46
C THR A 25 1.98 6.04 -13.56
N VAL A 26 1.48 7.25 -13.35
CA VAL A 26 0.24 7.48 -12.61
C VAL A 26 -0.94 7.22 -13.52
N ASN A 27 -1.80 6.28 -13.14
CA ASN A 27 -3.02 5.93 -13.86
C ASN A 27 -4.24 6.48 -13.13
N ARG A 28 -5.24 6.92 -13.88
CA ARG A 28 -6.54 7.29 -13.31
C ARG A 28 -7.48 6.10 -13.45
N VAL A 29 -7.89 5.56 -12.32
CA VAL A 29 -8.77 4.39 -12.27
C VAL A 29 -10.08 4.80 -11.58
N PRO A 30 -11.23 4.69 -12.24
CA PRO A 30 -12.50 4.89 -11.55
C PRO A 30 -12.62 3.94 -10.36
N ARG A 31 -13.04 4.47 -9.20
CA ARG A 31 -13.17 3.68 -7.98
C ARG A 31 -14.01 2.41 -8.21
N ALA A 32 -15.07 2.52 -8.99
CA ALA A 32 -15.94 1.39 -9.32
C ALA A 32 -15.22 0.28 -10.12
N LYS A 33 -14.14 0.61 -10.81
CA LYS A 33 -13.36 -0.33 -11.62
C LYS A 33 -12.10 -0.83 -10.94
N LEU A 34 -11.80 -0.35 -9.73
CA LEU A 34 -10.58 -0.71 -9.02
C LEU A 34 -10.48 -2.23 -8.80
N ALA A 35 -11.57 -2.86 -8.39
CA ALA A 35 -11.62 -4.31 -8.14
C ALA A 35 -11.39 -5.15 -9.40
N ALA A 36 -11.63 -4.61 -10.59
CA ALA A 36 -11.36 -5.28 -11.86
C ALA A 36 -9.86 -5.33 -12.21
N GLY A 37 -9.01 -4.62 -11.46
CA GLY A 37 -7.56 -4.65 -11.56
C GLY A 37 -6.99 -3.67 -12.60
N GLY A 38 -7.42 -3.73 -13.82
CA GLY A 38 -6.96 -2.84 -14.86
C GLY A 38 -5.50 -3.01 -15.28
N ARG A 39 -5.13 -2.31 -16.35
CA ARG A 39 -3.76 -2.28 -16.88
C ARG A 39 -3.24 -0.86 -17.00
N CYS A 40 -1.92 -0.72 -16.88
CA CYS A 40 -1.27 0.57 -17.06
C CYS A 40 -1.45 1.09 -18.49
N GLY A 41 -1.88 2.34 -18.63
CA GLY A 41 -2.05 2.98 -19.93
C GLY A 41 -0.74 3.20 -20.70
N ALA A 42 0.41 3.18 -20.00
CA ALA A 42 1.72 3.38 -20.61
C ALA A 42 2.41 2.05 -20.97
N CYS A 43 2.58 1.14 -20.00
CA CYS A 43 3.34 -0.11 -20.22
C CYS A 43 2.46 -1.35 -20.45
N HIS A 44 1.15 -1.23 -20.26
CA HIS A 44 0.15 -2.28 -20.46
C HIS A 44 0.27 -3.49 -19.51
N GLN A 45 1.11 -3.37 -18.47
CA GLN A 45 1.20 -4.40 -17.43
C GLN A 45 0.05 -4.27 -16.43
N PRO A 46 -0.35 -5.36 -15.75
CA PRO A 46 -1.37 -5.28 -14.72
C PRO A 46 -0.99 -4.28 -13.62
N LEU A 47 -1.97 -3.51 -13.15
CA LEU A 47 -1.77 -2.57 -12.04
C LEU A 47 -1.71 -3.27 -10.69
N PHE A 48 -2.36 -4.43 -10.57
CA PHE A 48 -2.37 -5.25 -9.36
C PHE A 48 -2.14 -6.71 -9.71
N GLU A 49 -1.19 -7.33 -9.05
CA GLU A 49 -0.81 -8.72 -9.29
C GLU A 49 -0.95 -9.61 -8.04
N GLY A 50 -1.46 -9.04 -6.94
CA GLY A 50 -1.63 -9.77 -5.68
C GLY A 50 -0.33 -10.15 -5.01
N ARG A 51 0.72 -9.34 -5.19
CA ARG A 51 2.04 -9.55 -4.57
C ARG A 51 2.69 -8.21 -4.23
N PRO A 52 3.57 -8.18 -3.21
CA PRO A 52 4.27 -6.96 -2.85
C PRO A 52 5.18 -6.45 -3.98
N VAL A 53 5.32 -5.14 -4.02
CA VAL A 53 6.20 -4.45 -4.98
C VAL A 53 7.47 -4.03 -4.25
N ALA A 54 8.63 -4.46 -4.73
CA ALA A 54 9.91 -3.99 -4.22
C ALA A 54 10.26 -2.63 -4.85
N LEU A 55 10.45 -1.62 -4.03
CA LEU A 55 10.76 -0.26 -4.47
C LEU A 55 12.05 0.23 -3.82
N ASP A 56 12.86 0.98 -4.58
CA ASP A 56 13.93 1.78 -4.01
C ASP A 56 13.39 3.10 -3.43
N GLY A 57 14.27 3.91 -2.83
CA GLY A 57 13.85 5.14 -2.15
C GLY A 57 13.14 6.14 -3.07
N ALA A 58 13.64 6.32 -4.29
CA ALA A 58 13.07 7.28 -5.25
C ALA A 58 11.71 6.82 -5.77
N ARG A 59 11.60 5.54 -6.13
CA ARG A 59 10.34 4.96 -6.57
C ARG A 59 9.30 4.93 -5.45
N PHE A 60 9.74 4.62 -4.23
CA PHE A 60 8.87 4.65 -3.07
C PHE A 60 8.28 6.04 -2.83
N ALA A 61 9.12 7.09 -2.89
CA ALA A 61 8.66 8.46 -2.72
C ALA A 61 7.57 8.82 -3.74
N ARG A 62 7.75 8.42 -4.99
CA ARG A 62 6.74 8.64 -6.04
C ARG A 62 5.43 7.92 -5.75
N HIS A 63 5.48 6.64 -5.38
CA HIS A 63 4.29 5.86 -5.02
C HIS A 63 3.58 6.47 -3.81
N LEU A 64 4.33 6.87 -2.79
CA LEU A 64 3.78 7.46 -1.58
C LEU A 64 3.04 8.77 -1.85
N GLU A 65 3.61 9.65 -2.68
CA GLU A 65 3.05 10.97 -2.97
C GLU A 65 1.89 10.91 -3.97
N GLN A 66 1.98 10.04 -4.98
CA GLN A 66 1.08 10.05 -6.13
C GLN A 66 -0.05 9.03 -6.04
N SER A 67 0.03 8.06 -5.13
CA SER A 67 -1.01 7.03 -4.99
C SER A 67 -2.14 7.51 -4.08
N ASP A 68 -3.38 7.33 -4.54
CA ASP A 68 -4.58 7.58 -3.74
C ASP A 68 -4.98 6.39 -2.88
N ILE A 69 -4.48 5.19 -3.20
CA ILE A 69 -4.69 4.00 -2.37
C ILE A 69 -3.62 3.93 -1.27
N PRO A 70 -3.97 3.44 -0.07
CA PRO A 70 -2.98 3.26 0.99
C PRO A 70 -1.86 2.30 0.59
N LEU A 71 -0.66 2.57 1.11
CA LEU A 71 0.49 1.68 1.00
C LEU A 71 0.74 1.00 2.34
N LEU A 72 0.84 -0.31 2.34
CA LEU A 72 1.33 -1.09 3.47
C LEU A 72 2.79 -1.44 3.18
N VAL A 73 3.70 -0.82 3.93
CA VAL A 73 5.13 -0.83 3.63
C VAL A 73 5.88 -1.70 4.63
N ASP A 74 6.57 -2.72 4.13
CA ASP A 74 7.51 -3.53 4.90
C ASP A 74 8.91 -2.92 4.78
N LEU A 75 9.39 -2.33 5.87
CA LEU A 75 10.75 -1.84 5.98
C LEU A 75 11.63 -2.96 6.52
N TRP A 76 12.50 -3.49 5.68
CA TRP A 76 13.24 -4.72 5.94
C TRP A 76 14.72 -4.60 5.53
N ALA A 77 15.52 -5.59 5.91
CA ALA A 77 16.89 -5.72 5.44
C ALA A 77 17.23 -7.20 5.18
N SER A 78 18.19 -7.45 4.30
CA SER A 78 18.57 -8.81 3.90
C SER A 78 19.18 -9.65 5.04
N TRP A 79 19.77 -9.01 6.04
CA TRP A 79 20.37 -9.67 7.21
C TRP A 79 19.37 -9.95 8.34
N CYS A 80 18.14 -9.53 8.21
CA CYS A 80 17.12 -9.61 9.26
C CYS A 80 16.37 -10.93 9.21
N GLY A 81 16.59 -11.81 10.17
CA GLY A 81 15.90 -13.10 10.28
C GLY A 81 14.37 -12.98 10.39
N PRO A 82 13.84 -12.18 11.32
CA PRO A 82 12.38 -11.97 11.43
C PRO A 82 11.73 -11.42 10.17
N CYS A 83 12.45 -10.58 9.40
CA CYS A 83 11.98 -10.07 8.11
C CYS A 83 11.75 -11.21 7.11
N HIS A 84 12.71 -12.12 7.01
CA HIS A 84 12.60 -13.30 6.14
C HIS A 84 11.49 -14.24 6.60
N ALA A 85 11.33 -14.41 7.90
CA ALA A 85 10.26 -15.25 8.46
C ALA A 85 8.87 -14.70 8.12
N MET A 86 8.72 -13.37 8.07
CA MET A 86 7.45 -12.72 7.74
C MET A 86 7.16 -12.68 6.23
N ALA A 87 8.17 -12.75 5.39
CA ALA A 87 8.02 -12.53 3.93
C ALA A 87 6.89 -13.34 3.29
N PRO A 88 6.73 -14.66 3.56
CA PRO A 88 5.60 -15.42 3.00
C PRO A 88 4.24 -14.91 3.46
N ALA A 89 4.11 -14.51 4.72
CA ALA A 89 2.86 -13.95 5.26
C ALA A 89 2.53 -12.61 4.60
N PHE A 90 3.52 -11.77 4.38
CA PHE A 90 3.37 -10.49 3.69
C PHE A 90 2.93 -10.67 2.24
N GLU A 91 3.49 -11.65 1.53
CA GLU A 91 3.06 -12.00 0.17
C GLU A 91 1.61 -12.47 0.13
N ARG A 92 1.21 -13.33 1.06
CA ARG A 92 -0.19 -13.80 1.11
C ARG A 92 -1.15 -12.67 1.47
N ALA A 93 -0.75 -11.76 2.36
CA ALA A 93 -1.55 -10.59 2.70
C ALA A 93 -1.82 -9.71 1.48
N ALA A 94 -0.87 -9.59 0.55
CA ALA A 94 -1.06 -8.82 -0.67
C ALA A 94 -2.24 -9.32 -1.51
N ARG A 95 -2.44 -10.62 -1.59
CA ARG A 95 -3.56 -11.21 -2.34
C ARG A 95 -4.91 -10.87 -1.72
N ARG A 96 -4.94 -10.65 -0.41
CA ARG A 96 -6.16 -10.35 0.34
C ARG A 96 -6.45 -8.85 0.42
N LEU A 97 -5.43 -8.01 0.37
CA LEU A 97 -5.54 -6.55 0.55
C LEU A 97 -5.61 -5.77 -0.76
N GLU A 98 -4.92 -6.23 -1.81
CA GLU A 98 -5.04 -5.58 -3.12
C GLU A 98 -6.40 -5.84 -3.75
N PRO A 99 -6.97 -4.89 -4.47
CA PRO A 99 -6.44 -3.58 -4.85
C PRO A 99 -6.72 -2.45 -3.85
N SER A 100 -7.35 -2.72 -2.73
CA SER A 100 -7.71 -1.69 -1.74
C SER A 100 -6.49 -1.07 -1.04
N ILE A 101 -5.45 -1.88 -0.83
CA ILE A 101 -4.18 -1.48 -0.23
C ILE A 101 -3.05 -2.07 -1.06
N ARG A 102 -2.07 -1.25 -1.42
CA ARG A 102 -0.86 -1.70 -2.12
C ARG A 102 0.19 -2.15 -1.10
N LEU A 103 0.71 -3.36 -1.25
CA LEU A 103 1.81 -3.82 -0.42
C LEU A 103 3.15 -3.52 -1.10
N VAL A 104 4.06 -2.93 -0.32
CA VAL A 104 5.36 -2.46 -0.80
C VAL A 104 6.47 -2.96 0.14
N LYS A 105 7.59 -3.34 -0.44
CA LYS A 105 8.79 -3.71 0.32
C LYS A 105 9.90 -2.71 0.01
N VAL A 106 10.53 -2.17 1.05
CA VAL A 106 11.68 -1.28 0.92
C VAL A 106 12.83 -1.82 1.76
N ASN A 107 13.94 -2.13 1.10
CA ASN A 107 15.17 -2.53 1.79
C ASN A 107 15.86 -1.27 2.33
N ILE A 108 15.93 -1.14 3.66
CA ILE A 108 16.46 0.07 4.31
C ILE A 108 17.97 0.25 4.10
N ASP A 109 18.71 -0.82 3.81
CA ASP A 109 20.13 -0.71 3.50
C ASP A 109 20.37 -0.03 2.15
N GLN A 110 19.42 -0.16 1.24
CA GLN A 110 19.42 0.50 -0.08
C GLN A 110 18.75 1.87 -0.05
N ALA A 111 18.06 2.21 1.04
CA ALA A 111 17.34 3.47 1.21
C ALA A 111 17.54 4.04 2.62
N PRO A 112 18.80 4.34 3.03
CA PRO A 112 19.10 4.78 4.39
C PRO A 112 18.42 6.10 4.75
N ALA A 113 18.28 7.02 3.81
CA ALA A 113 17.58 8.29 4.02
C ALA A 113 16.10 8.08 4.38
N LEU A 114 15.48 7.07 3.80
CA LEU A 114 14.10 6.73 4.09
C LEU A 114 13.96 6.15 5.50
N ALA A 115 14.86 5.27 5.91
CA ALA A 115 14.90 4.71 7.26
C ALA A 115 15.03 5.82 8.31
N GLU A 116 15.86 6.82 8.04
CA GLU A 116 16.01 8.00 8.89
C GLU A 116 14.74 8.86 8.91
N GLN A 117 14.16 9.13 7.74
CA GLN A 117 12.92 9.90 7.60
C GLN A 117 11.77 9.29 8.41
N PHE A 118 11.61 7.98 8.36
CA PHE A 118 10.58 7.27 9.12
C PHE A 118 10.98 6.96 10.57
N GLY A 119 12.21 7.28 10.97
CA GLY A 119 12.70 7.03 12.33
C GLY A 119 12.66 5.55 12.70
N VAL A 120 13.04 4.67 11.78
CA VAL A 120 13.01 3.22 11.98
C VAL A 120 14.07 2.83 13.00
N ARG A 121 13.65 2.19 14.11
CA ARG A 121 14.54 1.74 15.20
C ARG A 121 14.72 0.23 15.22
N SER A 122 13.77 -0.50 14.66
CA SER A 122 13.80 -1.97 14.60
C SER A 122 13.17 -2.44 13.31
N ILE A 123 13.54 -3.62 12.85
CA ILE A 123 12.99 -4.23 11.64
C ILE A 123 12.55 -5.68 11.92
N PRO A 124 11.48 -6.16 11.25
CA PRO A 124 10.68 -5.39 10.31
C PRO A 124 9.86 -4.31 11.03
N THR A 125 9.67 -3.17 10.39
CA THR A 125 8.66 -2.19 10.75
C THR A 125 7.67 -2.08 9.61
N ILE A 126 6.40 -2.21 9.91
CA ILE A 126 5.35 -2.13 8.91
C ILE A 126 4.63 -0.79 9.09
N VAL A 127 4.62 0.01 8.03
CA VAL A 127 4.04 1.35 8.03
C VAL A 127 2.84 1.36 7.09
N LEU A 128 1.72 1.88 7.56
CA LEU A 128 0.60 2.22 6.69
C LEU A 128 0.69 3.71 6.38
N ALA A 129 0.73 4.03 5.11
CA ALA A 129 0.88 5.42 4.64
C ALA A 129 -0.07 5.72 3.50
N ARG A 130 -0.46 6.98 3.37
CA ARG A 130 -1.32 7.46 2.30
C ARG A 130 -1.04 8.92 2.00
N ARG A 131 -0.96 9.27 0.73
CA ARG A 131 -0.80 10.66 0.26
C ARG A 131 0.36 11.39 0.94
N GLY A 132 1.52 10.75 0.99
CA GLY A 132 2.73 11.33 1.57
C GLY A 132 2.81 11.26 3.10
N ARG A 133 1.82 10.68 3.78
CA ARG A 133 1.76 10.67 5.24
C ARG A 133 1.69 9.27 5.82
N GLU A 134 2.44 9.05 6.89
CA GLU A 134 2.27 7.89 7.74
C GLU A 134 0.96 8.00 8.52
N ILE A 135 0.15 6.92 8.47
CA ILE A 135 -1.11 6.82 9.21
C ILE A 135 -0.87 6.10 10.52
N ASP A 136 -0.18 4.97 10.49
CA ASP A 136 0.13 4.16 11.66
C ASP A 136 1.30 3.24 11.35
N ARG A 137 1.89 2.62 12.40
CA ARG A 137 2.96 1.64 12.27
C ARG A 137 2.88 0.56 13.32
N ILE A 138 3.44 -0.59 13.01
CA ILE A 138 3.69 -1.67 13.95
C ILE A 138 5.12 -2.18 13.76
N ALA A 139 5.77 -2.47 14.87
CA ALA A 139 7.12 -3.04 14.88
C ALA A 139 7.06 -4.55 15.13
N GLY A 140 7.94 -5.29 14.46
CA GLY A 140 8.06 -6.73 14.60
C GLY A 140 7.24 -7.53 13.60
N ALA A 141 7.60 -8.80 13.44
CA ALA A 141 6.93 -9.69 12.50
C ALA A 141 5.48 -9.97 12.90
N ARG A 142 4.61 -10.05 11.90
CA ARG A 142 3.18 -10.33 12.07
C ARG A 142 2.75 -11.46 11.16
N SER A 143 1.69 -12.16 11.56
CA SER A 143 1.04 -13.17 10.71
C SER A 143 0.26 -12.53 9.57
N GLU A 144 -0.08 -13.32 8.56
CA GLU A 144 -0.95 -12.89 7.46
C GLU A 144 -2.27 -12.30 7.98
N THR A 145 -2.93 -12.99 8.90
CA THR A 145 -4.20 -12.55 9.47
C THR A 145 -4.06 -11.22 10.22
N ASP A 146 -2.98 -11.05 10.99
CA ASP A 146 -2.72 -9.82 11.71
C ASP A 146 -2.48 -8.65 10.76
N LEU A 147 -1.71 -8.86 9.71
CA LEU A 147 -1.43 -7.84 8.69
C LEU A 147 -2.71 -7.39 7.98
N VAL A 148 -3.53 -8.35 7.57
CA VAL A 148 -4.79 -8.07 6.87
C VAL A 148 -5.75 -7.32 7.78
N ASN A 149 -5.96 -7.81 8.98
CA ASN A 149 -6.89 -7.19 9.93
C ASN A 149 -6.44 -5.77 10.32
N TRP A 150 -5.15 -5.58 10.56
CA TRP A 150 -4.61 -4.26 10.89
C TRP A 150 -4.80 -3.28 9.72
N GLY A 151 -4.45 -3.68 8.52
CA GLY A 151 -4.60 -2.85 7.32
C GLY A 151 -6.04 -2.42 7.08
N LEU A 152 -6.98 -3.36 7.19
CA LEU A 152 -8.40 -3.08 6.99
C LEU A 152 -8.98 -2.17 8.09
N ARG A 153 -8.57 -2.33 9.35
CA ARG A 153 -9.01 -1.45 10.44
C ARG A 153 -8.55 -0.02 10.22
N GLN A 154 -7.29 0.17 9.85
CA GLN A 154 -6.73 1.49 9.60
C GLN A 154 -7.35 2.16 8.38
N GLN A 155 -7.65 1.40 7.35
CA GLN A 155 -8.36 1.89 6.16
C GLN A 155 -9.77 2.39 6.52
N ALA A 156 -10.51 1.67 7.34
CA ALA A 156 -11.83 2.07 7.79
C ALA A 156 -11.79 3.38 8.61
N THR A 157 -10.77 3.55 9.46
CA THR A 157 -10.57 4.77 10.26
C THR A 157 -10.28 5.99 9.37
N THR A 158 -9.48 5.83 8.33
CA THR A 158 -9.13 6.92 7.40
C THR A 158 -10.26 7.30 6.45
N ALA A 159 -11.16 6.36 6.14
CA ALA A 159 -12.32 6.64 5.30
C ALA A 159 -13.41 7.46 6.01
N SER A 160 -13.35 7.56 7.35
CA SER A 160 -14.32 8.26 8.19
C SER A 160 -13.97 9.74 8.43
N VAL A 161 -12.87 10.22 7.89
CA VAL A 161 -12.39 11.61 8.08
C VAL A 161 -12.60 12.45 6.83
#